data_67c20056bbe078ca46645114a8ee3502
#
_entry.id   67c20056bbe078ca46645114a8ee3502
#
_cell.length_a   1.000
_cell.length_b   1.000
_cell.length_c   1.000
_cell.angle_alpha   90.00
_cell.angle_beta   90.00
_cell.angle_gamma   90.00
#
_symmetry.space_group_name_H-M   'P 1'
#
loop_
_entity.id
_entity.type
_entity.pdbx_description
1 polymer ?
#
loop_
_entity_poly.entity_id
_entity_poly.type
_entity_poly.pdbx_seq_one_letter_code
_entity_poly.pdbx_strand_id
1 'polypeptide(L)'
;LYIPFWNLDLEIPTAVYMVFAAFVIVGCVNAVNLTDGVDGLSSSVTIPVMVFFATTSYIYGRTTLALLPATVAGGLAGFLCYNFHPAKVFMGDTGSLFLGGMVCGMAFALDMPLILILVGIIYLCETLSVILQVTYFKLTHGKRIFKMTPIHHHFELCGWKEEKIVFVFTAITLVMC
;
A
#
# COMPACT_ATOMS: atom_id res chain seq x y z
N LEU A 1 9.11 0.68 19.89
CA LEU A 1 8.63 1.17 18.60
C LEU A 1 9.55 2.28 18.12
N TYR A 2 10.29 2.04 17.03
CA TYR A 2 11.17 3.02 16.43
C TYR A 2 10.38 4.05 15.60
N ILE A 3 10.62 5.33 15.82
CA ILE A 3 10.06 6.42 15.03
C ILE A 3 11.15 6.92 14.07
N PRO A 4 11.06 6.62 12.75
CA PRO A 4 12.00 7.12 11.77
C PRO A 4 11.96 8.66 11.75
N PHE A 5 13.05 9.29 11.33
CA PHE A 5 13.31 10.75 11.29
C PHE A 5 13.59 11.43 12.64
N TRP A 6 13.03 10.98 13.75
CA TRP A 6 13.32 11.53 15.08
C TRP A 6 14.33 10.68 15.87
N ASN A 7 14.70 9.52 15.33
CA ASN A 7 15.63 8.57 15.95
C ASN A 7 15.23 8.27 17.42
N LEU A 8 13.94 8.09 17.63
CA LEU A 8 13.33 7.90 18.94
C LEU A 8 12.80 6.48 19.09
N ASP A 9 13.28 5.79 20.13
CA ASP A 9 12.74 4.50 20.53
C ASP A 9 11.71 4.67 21.65
N LEU A 10 10.45 4.37 21.36
CA LEU A 10 9.38 4.34 22.36
C LEU A 10 9.27 2.95 22.96
N GLU A 11 9.50 2.85 24.26
CA GLU A 11 9.21 1.65 25.03
C GLU A 11 7.70 1.52 25.23
N ILE A 12 7.08 0.55 24.59
CA ILE A 12 5.65 0.28 24.69
C ILE A 12 5.45 -1.09 25.34
N PRO A 13 4.50 -1.25 26.29
CA PRO A 13 4.15 -2.55 26.86
C PRO A 13 3.81 -3.55 25.74
N THR A 14 4.31 -4.78 25.85
CA THR A 14 4.16 -5.83 24.83
C THR A 14 2.69 -6.03 24.40
N ALA A 15 1.75 -6.00 25.35
CA ALA A 15 0.33 -6.16 25.04
C ALA A 15 -0.19 -5.04 24.14
N VAL A 16 0.23 -3.79 24.38
CA VAL A 16 -0.16 -2.63 23.55
C VAL A 16 0.47 -2.74 22.16
N TYR A 17 1.75 -3.15 22.09
CA TYR A 17 2.43 -3.36 20.82
C TYR A 17 1.75 -4.47 19.97
N MET A 18 1.31 -5.56 20.60
CA MET A 18 0.60 -6.64 19.90
C MET A 18 -0.72 -6.17 19.29
N VAL A 19 -1.49 -5.35 20.04
CA VAL A 19 -2.74 -4.76 19.52
C VAL A 19 -2.44 -3.80 18.36
N PHE A 20 -1.43 -2.95 18.51
CA PHE A 20 -0.98 -2.06 17.45
C PHE A 20 -0.55 -2.84 16.19
N ALA A 21 0.28 -3.88 16.35
CA ALA A 21 0.73 -4.72 15.25
C ALA A 21 -0.45 -5.40 14.52
N ALA A 22 -1.38 -5.97 15.26
CA ALA A 22 -2.59 -6.58 14.70
C ALA A 22 -3.40 -5.56 13.88
N PHE A 23 -3.60 -4.35 14.41
CA PHE A 23 -4.29 -3.26 13.71
C PHE A 23 -3.59 -2.87 12.42
N VAL A 24 -2.26 -2.69 12.46
CA VAL A 24 -1.46 -2.31 11.29
C VAL A 24 -1.48 -3.42 10.23
N ILE A 25 -1.34 -4.69 10.63
CA ILE A 25 -1.38 -5.83 9.71
C ILE A 25 -2.74 -5.90 8.99
N VAL A 26 -3.83 -5.91 9.74
CA VAL A 26 -5.17 -5.98 9.16
C VAL A 26 -5.45 -4.77 8.28
N GLY A 27 -5.09 -3.57 8.76
CA GLY A 27 -5.26 -2.32 8.01
C GLY A 27 -4.48 -2.33 6.70
N CYS A 28 -3.20 -2.68 6.73
CA CYS A 28 -2.33 -2.69 5.56
C CYS A 28 -2.78 -3.73 4.52
N VAL A 29 -3.10 -4.95 4.96
CA VAL A 29 -3.57 -6.02 4.06
C VAL A 29 -4.84 -5.61 3.33
N ASN A 30 -5.82 -5.04 4.04
CA ASN A 30 -7.05 -4.55 3.42
C ASN A 30 -6.80 -3.32 2.54
N ALA A 31 -5.87 -2.43 2.91
CA ALA A 31 -5.56 -1.23 2.14
C ALA A 31 -4.97 -1.58 0.76
N VAL A 32 -4.05 -2.54 0.71
CA VAL A 32 -3.49 -3.03 -0.56
C VAL A 32 -4.54 -3.73 -1.39
N ASN A 33 -5.42 -4.53 -0.76
CA ASN A 33 -6.54 -5.17 -1.46
C ASN A 33 -7.51 -4.14 -2.06
N LEU A 34 -7.85 -3.07 -1.34
CA LEU A 34 -8.69 -1.98 -1.86
C LEU A 34 -8.03 -1.23 -3.04
N THR A 35 -6.71 -1.25 -3.14
CA THR A 35 -5.97 -0.60 -4.23
C THR A 35 -6.00 -1.43 -5.53
N ASP A 36 -6.40 -2.70 -5.48
CA ASP A 36 -6.49 -3.61 -6.64
C ASP A 36 -7.81 -3.45 -7.41
N GLY A 37 -8.27 -2.22 -7.59
CA GLY A 37 -9.55 -1.92 -8.26
C GLY A 37 -9.41 -1.42 -9.70
N VAL A 38 -8.20 -1.14 -10.18
CA VAL A 38 -7.90 -0.67 -11.54
C VAL A 38 -6.75 -1.48 -12.12
N ASP A 39 -6.80 -1.77 -13.43
CA ASP A 39 -5.81 -2.55 -14.15
C ASP A 39 -4.38 -2.05 -13.90
N GLY A 40 -3.54 -2.91 -13.31
CA GLY A 40 -2.14 -2.62 -13.05
C GLY A 40 -1.86 -1.67 -11.87
N LEU A 41 -2.86 -1.12 -11.19
CA LEU A 41 -2.66 -0.12 -10.13
C LEU A 41 -1.91 -0.71 -8.94
N SER A 42 -2.42 -1.80 -8.37
CA SER A 42 -1.83 -2.46 -7.21
C SER A 42 -0.39 -2.89 -7.48
N SER A 43 -0.14 -3.51 -8.64
CA SER A 43 1.19 -3.94 -9.06
C SER A 43 2.16 -2.77 -9.20
N SER A 44 1.74 -1.71 -9.91
CA SER A 44 2.57 -0.54 -10.19
C SER A 44 2.94 0.25 -8.93
N VAL A 45 2.02 0.38 -7.98
CA VAL A 45 2.27 1.04 -6.69
C VAL A 45 3.14 0.18 -5.78
N THR A 46 2.98 -1.16 -5.83
CA THR A 46 3.72 -2.07 -4.94
C THR A 46 5.18 -2.24 -5.37
N ILE A 47 5.50 -2.18 -6.67
CA ILE A 47 6.89 -2.32 -7.15
C ILE A 47 7.84 -1.33 -6.47
N PRO A 48 7.63 0.00 -6.49
CA PRO A 48 8.53 0.93 -5.82
C PRO A 48 8.63 0.68 -4.31
N VAL A 49 7.55 0.30 -3.64
CA VAL A 49 7.57 -0.05 -2.22
C VAL A 49 8.47 -1.27 -1.95
N MET A 50 8.38 -2.30 -2.80
CA MET A 50 9.26 -3.48 -2.68
C MET A 50 10.71 -3.14 -2.99
N VAL A 51 10.99 -2.29 -3.98
CA VAL A 51 12.34 -1.80 -4.27
C VAL A 51 12.89 -1.00 -3.09
N PHE A 52 12.08 -0.15 -2.47
CA PHE A 52 12.46 0.57 -1.24
C PHE A 52 12.85 -0.41 -0.13
N PHE A 53 12.04 -1.41 0.17
CA PHE A 53 12.36 -2.40 1.21
C PHE A 53 13.59 -3.24 0.87
N ALA A 54 13.78 -3.62 -0.40
CA ALA A 54 14.98 -4.34 -0.83
C ALA A 54 16.24 -3.50 -0.62
N THR A 55 16.22 -2.26 -1.06
CA THR A 55 17.34 -1.31 -0.94
C THR A 55 17.66 -1.01 0.52
N THR A 56 16.65 -0.72 1.34
CA THR A 56 16.81 -0.43 2.76
C THR A 56 17.36 -1.64 3.51
N SER A 57 16.85 -2.85 3.23
CA SER A 57 17.38 -4.09 3.83
C SER A 57 18.84 -4.30 3.48
N TYR A 58 19.23 -4.04 2.22
CA TYR A 58 20.60 -4.16 1.77
C TYR A 58 21.53 -3.15 2.47
N ILE A 59 21.13 -1.88 2.55
CA ILE A 59 21.90 -0.81 3.23
C ILE A 59 22.10 -1.14 4.71
N TYR A 60 21.10 -1.73 5.37
CA TYR A 60 21.21 -2.15 6.78
C TYR A 60 21.99 -3.46 6.98
N GLY A 61 22.63 -4.00 5.95
CA GLY A 61 23.40 -5.23 6.01
C GLY A 61 22.56 -6.50 6.13
N ARG A 62 21.23 -6.40 6.05
CA ARG A 62 20.30 -7.53 6.10
C ARG A 62 20.09 -8.14 4.70
N THR A 63 21.16 -8.57 4.05
CA THR A 63 21.17 -9.00 2.63
C THR A 63 20.19 -10.14 2.35
N THR A 64 20.08 -11.12 3.26
CA THR A 64 19.13 -12.23 3.11
C THR A 64 17.68 -11.72 3.10
N LEU A 65 17.36 -10.72 3.93
CA LEU A 65 16.03 -10.12 3.96
C LEU A 65 15.73 -9.33 2.69
N ALA A 66 16.76 -8.72 2.06
CA ALA A 66 16.60 -7.95 0.82
C ALA A 66 16.15 -8.80 -0.38
N LEU A 67 16.45 -10.11 -0.37
CA LEU A 67 16.10 -11.02 -1.47
C LEU A 67 14.58 -11.15 -1.64
N LEU A 68 13.84 -11.16 -0.55
CA LEU A 68 12.39 -11.38 -0.57
C LEU A 68 11.64 -10.24 -1.29
N PRO A 69 11.77 -8.95 -0.91
CA PRO A 69 11.12 -7.87 -1.63
C PRO A 69 11.68 -7.68 -3.05
N ALA A 70 12.97 -7.97 -3.29
CA ALA A 70 13.52 -7.91 -4.64
C ALA A 70 12.87 -8.94 -5.58
N THR A 71 12.65 -10.17 -5.11
CA THR A 71 11.97 -11.22 -5.89
C THR A 71 10.52 -10.87 -6.14
N VAL A 72 9.82 -10.30 -5.15
CA VAL A 72 8.44 -9.84 -5.31
C VAL A 72 8.36 -8.70 -6.32
N ALA A 73 9.26 -7.72 -6.26
CA ALA A 73 9.33 -6.63 -7.24
C ALA A 73 9.54 -7.16 -8.68
N GLY A 74 10.46 -8.11 -8.85
CA GLY A 74 10.70 -8.77 -10.14
C GLY A 74 9.48 -9.55 -10.65
N GLY A 75 8.84 -10.31 -9.76
CA GLY A 75 7.60 -11.03 -10.08
C GLY A 75 6.46 -10.10 -10.50
N LEU A 76 6.27 -8.99 -9.76
CA LEU A 76 5.27 -7.97 -10.11
C LEU A 76 5.57 -7.26 -11.43
N ALA A 77 6.85 -6.99 -11.74
CA ALA A 77 7.23 -6.41 -13.02
C ALA A 77 6.87 -7.36 -14.20
N GLY A 78 7.10 -8.66 -14.03
CA GLY A 78 6.67 -9.68 -14.99
C GLY A 78 5.14 -9.79 -15.09
N PHE A 79 4.44 -9.80 -13.96
CA PHE A 79 2.98 -9.84 -13.91
C PHE A 79 2.35 -8.59 -14.56
N LEU A 80 2.93 -7.41 -14.36
CA LEU A 80 2.42 -6.16 -14.89
C LEU A 80 2.38 -6.14 -16.42
N CYS A 81 3.25 -6.92 -17.12
CA CYS A 81 3.18 -7.07 -18.58
C CYS A 81 1.83 -7.64 -19.07
N TYR A 82 1.11 -8.34 -18.19
CA TYR A 82 -0.19 -8.93 -18.50
C TYR A 82 -1.35 -8.25 -17.75
N ASN A 83 -1.05 -7.57 -16.65
CA ASN A 83 -2.04 -6.90 -15.80
C ASN A 83 -2.21 -5.41 -16.13
N PHE A 84 -1.30 -4.81 -16.93
CA PHE A 84 -1.46 -3.42 -17.37
C PHE A 84 -2.66 -3.27 -18.33
N HIS A 85 -3.31 -2.09 -18.27
CA HIS A 85 -4.52 -1.83 -19.06
C HIS A 85 -4.30 -1.94 -20.58
N PRO A 86 -5.16 -2.65 -21.33
CA PRO A 86 -6.24 -3.52 -20.87
C PRO A 86 -5.72 -4.87 -20.33
N ALA A 87 -6.06 -5.17 -19.08
CA ALA A 87 -5.55 -6.35 -18.39
C ALA A 87 -6.00 -7.66 -19.04
N LYS A 88 -5.06 -8.59 -19.16
CA LYS A 88 -5.32 -9.97 -19.62
C LYS A 88 -5.39 -10.95 -18.46
N VAL A 89 -4.82 -10.59 -17.32
CA VAL A 89 -4.76 -11.39 -16.08
C VAL A 89 -5.02 -10.47 -14.91
N PHE A 90 -5.80 -10.91 -13.95
CA PHE A 90 -6.14 -10.19 -12.74
C PHE A 90 -5.46 -10.84 -11.53
N MET A 91 -5.07 -10.00 -10.55
CA MET A 91 -4.38 -10.45 -9.34
C MET A 91 -5.31 -11.18 -8.38
N GLY A 92 -6.51 -10.64 -8.20
CA GLY A 92 -7.53 -11.12 -7.25
C GLY A 92 -7.08 -11.02 -5.79
N ASP A 93 -8.00 -11.41 -4.88
CA ASP A 93 -7.79 -11.28 -3.44
C ASP A 93 -6.55 -12.06 -2.95
N THR A 94 -6.28 -13.22 -3.53
CA THR A 94 -5.12 -14.04 -3.13
C THR A 94 -3.81 -13.27 -3.33
N GLY A 95 -3.68 -12.58 -4.46
CA GLY A 95 -2.47 -11.81 -4.77
C GLY A 95 -2.41 -10.50 -3.98
N SER A 96 -3.48 -9.72 -3.95
CA SER A 96 -3.51 -8.42 -3.29
C SER A 96 -3.38 -8.52 -1.78
N LEU A 97 -4.02 -9.50 -1.13
CA LEU A 97 -3.84 -9.77 0.30
C LEU A 97 -2.41 -10.26 0.61
N PHE A 98 -1.84 -11.11 -0.26
CA PHE A 98 -0.43 -11.52 -0.14
C PHE A 98 0.50 -10.30 -0.20
N LEU A 99 0.31 -9.40 -1.16
CA LEU A 99 1.12 -8.18 -1.28
C LEU A 99 0.98 -7.29 -0.05
N GLY A 100 -0.21 -7.12 0.48
CA GLY A 100 -0.44 -6.37 1.72
C GLY A 100 0.30 -6.98 2.91
N GLY A 101 0.29 -8.32 3.03
CA GLY A 101 1.08 -9.06 4.01
C GLY A 101 2.58 -8.86 3.83
N MET A 102 3.07 -8.84 2.59
CA MET A 102 4.47 -8.59 2.26
C MET A 102 4.90 -7.17 2.61
N VAL A 103 4.14 -6.15 2.22
CA VAL A 103 4.42 -4.74 2.54
C VAL A 103 4.51 -4.54 4.06
N CYS A 104 3.52 -5.04 4.78
CA CYS A 104 3.48 -4.94 6.24
C CYS A 104 4.59 -5.77 6.89
N GLY A 105 4.79 -7.01 6.47
CA GLY A 105 5.81 -7.92 7.01
C GLY A 105 7.22 -7.35 6.87
N MET A 106 7.54 -6.72 5.74
CA MET A 106 8.84 -6.06 5.53
C MET A 106 9.05 -4.86 6.47
N ALA A 107 8.01 -4.05 6.70
CA ALA A 107 8.09 -2.92 7.62
C ALA A 107 8.35 -3.37 9.07
N PHE A 108 7.70 -4.44 9.52
CA PHE A 108 7.95 -5.02 10.83
C PHE A 108 9.31 -5.74 10.90
N ALA A 109 9.72 -6.45 9.86
CA ALA A 109 11.02 -7.13 9.81
C ALA A 109 12.21 -6.15 9.86
N LEU A 110 12.00 -4.91 9.42
CA LEU A 110 12.98 -3.83 9.52
C LEU A 110 12.83 -2.96 10.79
N ASP A 111 11.92 -3.32 11.69
CA ASP A 111 11.59 -2.58 12.91
C ASP A 111 11.06 -1.15 12.67
N MET A 112 10.51 -0.88 11.47
CA MET A 112 10.04 0.43 11.04
C MET A 112 8.56 0.43 10.60
N PRO A 113 7.59 -0.04 11.41
CA PRO A 113 6.19 -0.11 10.97
C PRO A 113 5.58 1.25 10.63
N LEU A 114 6.07 2.35 11.22
CA LEU A 114 5.58 3.70 10.93
C LEU A 114 5.98 4.21 9.54
N ILE A 115 6.98 3.60 8.88
CA ILE A 115 7.37 3.97 7.51
C ILE A 115 6.24 3.71 6.52
N LEU A 116 5.31 2.80 6.85
CA LEU A 116 4.14 2.50 6.04
C LEU A 116 3.25 3.73 5.77
N ILE A 117 3.27 4.74 6.64
CA ILE A 117 2.54 5.98 6.43
C ILE A 117 3.08 6.73 5.21
N LEU A 118 4.39 6.64 4.96
CA LEU A 118 5.05 7.29 3.83
C LEU A 118 5.03 6.42 2.59
N VAL A 119 5.71 5.26 2.63
CA VAL A 119 5.82 4.38 1.46
C VAL A 119 4.49 3.80 1.03
N GLY A 120 3.53 3.68 1.97
CA GLY A 120 2.17 3.20 1.74
C GLY A 120 1.13 4.31 1.58
N ILE A 121 1.52 5.55 1.25
CA ILE A 121 0.62 6.70 1.22
C ILE A 121 -0.58 6.48 0.30
N ILE A 122 -0.39 5.83 -0.84
CA ILE A 122 -1.50 5.54 -1.76
C ILE A 122 -2.48 4.55 -1.13
N TYR A 123 -2.00 3.45 -0.54
CA TYR A 123 -2.86 2.50 0.17
C TYR A 123 -3.65 3.18 1.31
N LEU A 124 -2.98 4.08 2.03
CA LEU A 124 -3.60 4.86 3.09
C LEU A 124 -4.69 5.78 2.54
N CYS A 125 -4.44 6.51 1.45
CA CYS A 125 -5.42 7.38 0.81
C CYS A 125 -6.64 6.60 0.29
N GLU A 126 -6.43 5.42 -0.32
CA GLU A 126 -7.51 4.54 -0.77
C GLU A 126 -8.42 4.16 0.40
N THR A 127 -7.83 3.65 1.48
CA THR A 127 -8.58 3.22 2.67
C THR A 127 -9.26 4.39 3.38
N LEU A 128 -8.55 5.50 3.59
CA LEU A 128 -9.11 6.68 4.24
C LEU A 128 -10.27 7.26 3.44
N SER A 129 -10.21 7.25 2.11
CA SER A 129 -11.31 7.72 1.27
C SER A 129 -12.60 6.93 1.53
N VAL A 130 -12.49 5.60 1.72
CA VAL A 130 -13.63 4.72 2.04
C VAL A 130 -14.16 5.03 3.44
N ILE A 131 -13.27 5.09 4.44
CA ILE A 131 -13.65 5.36 5.83
C ILE A 131 -14.38 6.72 5.93
N LEU A 132 -13.79 7.77 5.34
CA LEU A 132 -14.38 9.12 5.34
C LEU A 132 -15.73 9.14 4.64
N GLN A 133 -15.83 8.52 3.47
CA GLN A 133 -17.08 8.46 2.70
C GLN A 133 -18.19 7.77 3.47
N VAL A 134 -17.91 6.57 4.01
CA VAL A 134 -18.91 5.78 4.74
C VAL A 134 -19.35 6.49 6.02
N THR A 135 -18.39 7.07 6.75
CA THR A 135 -18.70 7.81 7.98
C THR A 135 -19.55 9.05 7.68
N TYR A 136 -19.14 9.85 6.71
CA TYR A 136 -19.88 11.05 6.30
C TYR A 136 -21.27 10.72 5.76
N PHE A 137 -21.38 9.68 4.93
CA PHE A 137 -22.67 9.24 4.37
C PHE A 137 -23.66 8.85 5.47
N LYS A 138 -23.19 8.11 6.49
CA LYS A 138 -24.02 7.72 7.64
C LYS A 138 -24.43 8.93 8.48
N LEU A 139 -23.50 9.85 8.78
CA LEU A 139 -23.76 11.04 9.61
C LEU A 139 -24.67 12.07 8.91
N THR A 140 -24.62 12.15 7.60
CA THR A 140 -25.37 13.16 6.83
C THR A 140 -26.60 12.63 6.11
N HIS A 141 -27.02 11.40 6.46
CA HIS A 141 -28.20 10.75 5.88
C HIS A 141 -28.18 10.70 4.33
N GLY A 142 -27.02 10.35 3.75
CA GLY A 142 -26.92 10.04 2.31
C GLY A 142 -26.10 11.04 1.48
N LYS A 143 -25.49 12.07 2.07
CA LYS A 143 -24.59 12.96 1.32
C LYS A 143 -23.24 12.28 1.09
N ARG A 144 -22.61 12.59 -0.05
CA ARG A 144 -21.31 12.02 -0.43
C ARG A 144 -20.26 13.12 -0.52
N ILE A 145 -19.03 12.83 -0.07
CA ILE A 145 -17.83 13.67 -0.24
C ILE A 145 -17.24 13.39 -1.63
N PHE A 146 -16.98 12.10 -1.90
CA PHE A 146 -16.44 11.63 -3.18
C PHE A 146 -17.56 11.10 -4.08
N LYS A 147 -17.39 11.18 -5.39
CA LYS A 147 -18.34 10.59 -6.36
C LYS A 147 -18.47 9.08 -6.14
N MET A 148 -17.33 8.41 -5.89
CA MET A 148 -17.23 6.99 -5.55
C MET A 148 -15.96 6.76 -4.73
N THR A 149 -15.89 5.68 -3.98
CA THR A 149 -14.71 5.23 -3.24
C THR A 149 -14.49 3.73 -3.46
N PRO A 150 -13.24 3.24 -3.42
CA PRO A 150 -11.97 3.93 -3.11
C PRO A 150 -11.64 5.10 -4.06
N ILE A 151 -10.60 5.91 -3.73
CA ILE A 151 -10.40 7.22 -4.38
C ILE A 151 -10.04 7.12 -5.87
N HIS A 152 -9.46 6.02 -6.35
CA HIS A 152 -9.21 5.81 -7.78
C HIS A 152 -10.51 5.87 -8.59
N HIS A 153 -11.62 5.31 -8.11
CA HIS A 153 -12.93 5.40 -8.77
C HIS A 153 -13.48 6.84 -8.80
N HIS A 154 -13.13 7.67 -7.80
CA HIS A 154 -13.47 9.09 -7.86
C HIS A 154 -12.82 9.76 -9.07
N PHE A 155 -11.54 9.48 -9.32
CA PHE A 155 -10.81 10.04 -10.45
C PHE A 155 -11.32 9.51 -11.80
N GLU A 156 -11.69 8.23 -11.90
CA GLU A 156 -12.34 7.68 -13.09
C GLU A 156 -13.63 8.43 -13.41
N LEU A 157 -14.51 8.63 -12.40
CA LEU A 157 -15.74 9.42 -12.55
C LEU A 157 -15.51 10.92 -12.76
N CYS A 158 -14.29 11.41 -12.54
CA CYS A 158 -13.85 12.74 -12.93
C CYS A 158 -13.28 12.80 -14.37
N GLY A 159 -13.27 11.66 -15.09
CA GLY A 159 -12.84 11.58 -16.50
C GLY A 159 -11.34 11.28 -16.67
N TRP A 160 -10.65 10.82 -15.63
CA TRP A 160 -9.29 10.33 -15.79
C TRP A 160 -9.30 8.93 -16.41
N LYS A 161 -8.39 8.68 -17.32
CA LYS A 161 -8.14 7.35 -17.86
C LYS A 161 -7.39 6.50 -16.82
N GLU A 162 -7.59 5.19 -16.84
CA GLU A 162 -6.95 4.25 -15.90
C GLU A 162 -5.44 4.37 -15.92
N GLU A 163 -4.83 4.44 -17.11
CA GLU A 163 -3.36 4.56 -17.24
C GLU A 163 -2.85 5.85 -16.55
N LYS A 164 -3.63 6.94 -16.59
CA LYS A 164 -3.25 8.20 -15.92
C LYS A 164 -3.30 8.03 -14.41
N ILE A 165 -4.29 7.34 -13.87
CA ILE A 165 -4.41 7.06 -12.44
C ILE A 165 -3.21 6.23 -11.98
N VAL A 166 -2.92 5.13 -12.68
CA VAL A 166 -1.78 4.26 -12.41
C VAL A 166 -0.47 5.04 -12.42
N PHE A 167 -0.25 5.84 -13.47
CA PHE A 167 0.98 6.64 -13.59
C PHE A 167 1.14 7.65 -12.45
N VAL A 168 0.09 8.42 -12.13
CA VAL A 168 0.16 9.45 -11.09
C VAL A 168 0.36 8.82 -9.71
N PHE A 169 -0.37 7.74 -9.38
CA PHE A 169 -0.26 7.08 -8.08
C PHE A 169 1.11 6.42 -7.91
N THR A 170 1.62 5.79 -8.97
CA THR A 170 2.99 5.22 -8.96
C THR A 170 4.05 6.32 -8.80
N ALA A 171 3.90 7.45 -9.48
CA ALA A 171 4.82 8.58 -9.36
C ALA A 171 4.83 9.16 -7.93
N ILE A 172 3.64 9.29 -7.30
CA ILE A 172 3.56 9.71 -5.89
C ILE A 172 4.29 8.70 -5.00
N THR A 173 4.05 7.40 -5.18
CA THR A 173 4.72 6.37 -4.39
C THR A 173 6.24 6.40 -4.56
N LEU A 174 6.73 6.60 -5.80
CA LEU A 174 8.16 6.73 -6.08
C LEU A 174 8.82 7.92 -5.35
N VAL A 175 8.09 9.03 -5.23
CA VAL A 175 8.60 10.21 -4.51
C VAL A 175 8.63 9.97 -3.00
N MET A 176 7.75 9.13 -2.49
CA MET A 176 7.62 8.85 -1.06
C MET A 176 8.52 7.67 -0.59
N CYS A 177 9.09 6.89 -1.51
CA CYS A 177 10.07 5.83 -1.27
C CYS A 177 11.51 6.34 -1.38
#